data_a90ab3f2cd40c6ef7295c66133b293c9
#
_entry.id   a90ab3f2cd40c6ef7295c66133b293c9
#
_cell.length_a   1.000
_cell.length_b   1.000
_cell.length_c   1.000
_cell.angle_alpha   90.00
_cell.angle_beta   90.00
_cell.angle_gamma   90.00
#
_symmetry.space_group_name_H-M   'P 1'
#
loop_
_entity.id
_entity.type
_entity.pdbx_description
1 polymer ?
#
loop_
_entity_poly.entity_id
_entity_poly.type
_entity_poly.pdbx_seq_one_letter_code
_entity_poly.pdbx_strand_id
1 'polypeptide(L)'
;QSAELKNWTVYSFPVDYSFVQDKRYKNGTAQTMPAYYRTTFRLDKVGDTFLDMSTWGKGMVWVNGLAIGRFWEIGPQQTLFMPGCWLKEGENEIIVLDLKGPEKASIRGLKKPILDWLRNEGASTHRKEGEQLDLSRETPVAEGTFVPGNGWQEVCFDRQSTGRYFCLEALS
;
A
#
# COMPACT_ATOMS: atom_id res chain seq x y z
N GLN A 1 2.67 -2.74 -34.61
CA GLN A 1 4.00 -2.14 -34.67
C GLN A 1 4.46 -1.88 -33.26
N SER A 2 5.60 -2.46 -32.85
CA SER A 2 6.27 -2.16 -31.58
C SER A 2 7.30 -1.06 -31.85
N ALA A 3 7.25 0.03 -31.07
CA ALA A 3 8.25 1.07 -31.10
C ALA A 3 9.16 0.95 -29.87
N GLU A 4 10.48 0.97 -30.09
CA GLU A 4 11.44 1.05 -29.01
C GLU A 4 11.48 2.49 -28.48
N LEU A 5 11.23 2.68 -27.18
CA LEU A 5 11.35 3.98 -26.53
C LEU A 5 12.82 4.22 -26.16
N LYS A 6 13.40 5.31 -26.64
CA LYS A 6 14.81 5.71 -26.42
C LYS A 6 14.90 7.08 -25.73
N ASN A 7 16.10 7.45 -25.31
CA ASN A 7 16.40 8.76 -24.73
C ASN A 7 15.66 9.05 -23.41
N TRP A 8 15.67 8.07 -22.49
CA TRP A 8 15.09 8.23 -21.16
C TRP A 8 15.90 9.23 -20.33
N THR A 9 15.18 10.14 -19.67
CA THR A 9 15.75 10.95 -18.59
C THR A 9 15.18 10.44 -17.27
N VAL A 10 16.08 10.05 -16.36
CA VAL A 10 15.69 9.50 -15.05
C VAL A 10 16.00 10.54 -13.99
N TYR A 11 15.00 10.86 -13.17
CA TYR A 11 15.14 11.73 -12.02
C TYR A 11 15.04 10.91 -10.74
N SER A 12 15.99 11.13 -9.81
CA SER A 12 15.88 10.62 -8.44
C SER A 12 14.90 11.49 -7.67
N PHE A 13 13.93 10.86 -7.02
CA PHE A 13 12.96 11.54 -6.16
C PHE A 13 13.12 11.01 -4.73
N PRO A 14 13.97 11.62 -3.91
CA PRO A 14 14.14 11.19 -2.53
C PRO A 14 12.87 11.44 -1.74
N VAL A 15 12.42 10.42 -1.03
CA VAL A 15 11.23 10.46 -0.16
C VAL A 15 11.57 10.06 1.27
N ASP A 16 12.79 10.38 1.69
CA ASP A 16 13.21 10.22 3.08
C ASP A 16 12.67 11.37 3.97
N TYR A 17 12.75 11.17 5.27
CA TYR A 17 12.24 12.16 6.21
C TYR A 17 13.00 13.49 6.14
N SER A 18 14.31 13.48 5.90
CA SER A 18 15.12 14.69 5.79
C SER A 18 14.61 15.60 4.66
N PHE A 19 14.19 15.00 3.55
CA PHE A 19 13.62 15.74 2.44
C PHE A 19 12.24 16.34 2.75
N VAL A 20 11.38 15.63 3.50
CA VAL A 20 10.01 16.09 3.76
C VAL A 20 9.93 17.08 4.93
N GLN A 21 10.80 16.97 5.94
CA GLN A 21 10.80 17.88 7.10
C GLN A 21 11.16 19.32 6.74
N ASP A 22 12.02 19.52 5.74
CA ASP A 22 12.51 20.84 5.33
C ASP A 22 11.58 21.58 4.38
N LYS A 23 10.44 20.99 4.02
CA LYS A 23 9.43 21.65 3.19
C LYS A 23 8.81 22.85 3.93
N ARG A 24 8.54 23.91 3.18
CA ARG A 24 7.78 25.05 3.69
C ARG A 24 6.29 24.74 3.65
N TYR A 25 5.73 24.46 4.79
CA TYR A 25 4.29 24.24 4.96
C TYR A 25 3.55 25.56 5.11
N LYS A 26 2.39 25.67 4.46
CA LYS A 26 1.47 26.79 4.58
C LYS A 26 0.18 26.33 5.24
N ASN A 27 -0.45 27.21 6.02
CA ASN A 27 -1.78 26.91 6.57
C ASN A 27 -2.81 26.86 5.43
N GLY A 28 -3.74 25.92 5.52
CA GLY A 28 -4.85 25.75 4.59
C GLY A 28 -4.78 24.45 3.78
N THR A 29 -5.69 24.32 2.82
CA THR A 29 -5.77 23.15 1.94
C THR A 29 -4.91 23.35 0.70
N ALA A 30 -4.20 22.31 0.29
CA ALA A 30 -3.43 22.34 -0.94
C ALA A 30 -4.35 22.50 -2.16
N GLN A 31 -3.98 23.40 -3.05
CA GLN A 31 -4.74 23.71 -4.28
C GLN A 31 -4.27 22.89 -5.48
N THR A 32 -3.08 22.33 -5.39
CA THR A 32 -2.45 21.54 -6.47
C THR A 32 -1.85 20.27 -5.91
N MET A 33 -1.83 19.22 -6.74
CA MET A 33 -1.23 17.93 -6.41
C MET A 33 0.00 17.67 -7.30
N PRO A 34 0.97 16.91 -6.80
CA PRO A 34 1.08 16.31 -5.45
C PRO A 34 1.31 17.34 -4.35
N ALA A 35 0.86 17.02 -3.13
CA ALA A 35 1.03 17.90 -1.99
C ALA A 35 1.48 17.15 -0.73
N TYR A 36 2.23 17.86 0.12
CA TYR A 36 2.59 17.41 1.46
C TYR A 36 1.68 18.07 2.49
N TYR A 37 1.18 17.27 3.40
CA TYR A 37 0.39 17.70 4.55
C TYR A 37 1.15 17.39 5.82
N ARG A 38 1.21 18.34 6.77
CA ARG A 38 1.90 18.19 8.04
C ARG A 38 1.00 18.66 9.17
N THR A 39 0.93 17.87 10.24
CA THR A 39 0.23 18.26 11.46
C THR A 39 0.86 17.57 12.67
N THR A 40 0.48 18.02 13.86
CA THR A 40 0.80 17.36 15.12
C THR A 40 -0.48 16.86 15.78
N PHE A 41 -0.34 15.83 16.61
CA PHE A 41 -1.41 15.29 17.45
C PHE A 41 -0.84 14.87 18.81
N ARG A 42 -1.69 14.87 19.83
CA ARG A 42 -1.29 14.50 21.20
C ARG A 42 -1.89 13.16 21.59
N LEU A 43 -1.09 12.38 22.32
CA LEU A 43 -1.52 11.12 22.92
C LEU A 43 -1.28 11.19 24.43
N ASP A 44 -2.28 10.78 25.20
CA ASP A 44 -2.13 10.59 26.64
C ASP A 44 -1.52 9.24 26.98
N LYS A 45 -1.70 8.25 26.09
CA LYS A 45 -1.16 6.90 26.22
C LYS A 45 -0.82 6.35 24.85
N VAL A 46 0.34 5.70 24.73
CA VAL A 46 0.78 5.03 23.50
C VAL A 46 0.23 3.61 23.40
N GLY A 47 0.08 3.12 22.18
CA GLY A 47 -0.34 1.77 21.86
C GLY A 47 -0.37 1.55 20.36
N ASP A 48 -0.43 0.27 19.96
CA ASP A 48 -0.56 -0.09 18.54
C ASP A 48 -1.90 0.38 18.00
N THR A 49 -1.88 0.87 16.76
CA THR A 49 -3.09 1.33 16.08
C THR A 49 -2.97 1.13 14.58
N PHE A 50 -4.06 1.31 13.86
CA PHE A 50 -4.10 1.33 12.41
C PHE A 50 -4.54 2.71 11.93
N LEU A 51 -3.68 3.39 11.18
CA LEU A 51 -4.00 4.70 10.61
C LEU A 51 -4.99 4.52 9.46
N ASP A 52 -6.16 5.11 9.60
CA ASP A 52 -7.20 5.09 8.56
C ASP A 52 -6.86 6.12 7.48
N MET A 53 -6.47 5.62 6.31
CA MET A 53 -6.11 6.40 5.13
C MET A 53 -7.23 6.41 4.07
N SER A 54 -8.41 5.92 4.40
CA SER A 54 -9.49 5.71 3.43
C SER A 54 -10.03 6.98 2.77
N THR A 55 -9.78 8.15 3.33
CA THR A 55 -10.16 9.45 2.76
C THR A 55 -9.05 10.11 1.94
N TRP A 56 -7.88 9.47 1.86
CA TRP A 56 -6.71 9.93 1.13
C TRP A 56 -6.62 9.25 -0.24
N GLY A 57 -5.91 9.88 -1.18
CA GLY A 57 -5.80 9.37 -2.55
C GLY A 57 -4.72 8.29 -2.68
N LYS A 58 -3.48 8.68 -2.93
CA LYS A 58 -2.35 7.77 -3.10
C LYS A 58 -1.06 8.44 -2.65
N GLY A 59 -0.28 7.77 -1.82
CA GLY A 59 0.95 8.39 -1.35
C GLY A 59 1.70 7.63 -0.26
N MET A 60 2.34 8.39 0.63
CA MET A 60 3.17 7.88 1.73
C MET A 60 2.90 8.66 3.02
N VAL A 61 3.15 8.00 4.16
CA VAL A 61 2.99 8.55 5.50
C VAL A 61 4.28 8.42 6.29
N TRP A 62 4.63 9.46 7.01
CA TRP A 62 5.69 9.47 8.03
C TRP A 62 5.09 9.89 9.38
N VAL A 63 5.49 9.23 10.45
CA VAL A 63 5.16 9.57 11.82
C VAL A 63 6.44 9.67 12.63
N ASN A 64 6.67 10.78 13.32
CA ASN A 64 7.87 11.03 14.10
C ASN A 64 9.19 10.76 13.35
N GLY A 65 9.21 11.04 12.05
CA GLY A 65 10.37 10.82 11.19
C GLY A 65 10.50 9.42 10.60
N LEU A 66 9.63 8.49 10.95
CA LEU A 66 9.64 7.11 10.47
C LEU A 66 8.64 6.91 9.34
N ALA A 67 9.08 6.32 8.23
CA ALA A 67 8.20 5.99 7.10
C ALA A 67 7.31 4.80 7.48
N ILE A 68 6.01 5.04 7.58
CA ILE A 68 5.02 4.03 7.96
C ILE A 68 4.66 3.14 6.77
N GLY A 69 4.51 3.73 5.59
CA GLY A 69 4.17 2.98 4.40
C GLY A 69 3.44 3.80 3.35
N ARG A 70 3.01 3.12 2.32
CA ARG A 70 2.23 3.66 1.22
C ARG A 70 0.75 3.36 1.40
N PHE A 71 -0.09 4.27 0.94
CA PHE A 71 -1.53 4.07 0.85
C PHE A 71 -2.01 4.29 -0.59
N TRP A 72 -3.15 3.72 -0.90
CA TRP A 72 -3.81 3.90 -2.18
C TRP A 72 -5.33 3.72 -2.03
N GLU A 73 -6.09 4.74 -2.47
CA GLU A 73 -7.55 4.80 -2.34
C GLU A 73 -8.31 3.59 -2.88
N ILE A 74 -7.80 2.93 -3.94
CA ILE A 74 -8.47 1.77 -4.49
C ILE A 74 -8.47 0.57 -3.53
N GLY A 75 -7.55 0.53 -2.59
CA GLY A 75 -7.47 -0.58 -1.65
C GLY A 75 -6.86 -1.85 -2.26
N PRO A 76 -7.19 -3.02 -1.72
CA PRO A 76 -8.17 -3.30 -0.65
C PRO A 76 -7.75 -2.84 0.75
N GLN A 77 -6.46 -2.68 0.99
CA GLN A 77 -5.94 -2.19 2.27
C GLN A 77 -6.11 -0.69 2.38
N GLN A 78 -6.96 -0.25 3.32
CA GLN A 78 -7.23 1.16 3.58
C GLN A 78 -6.53 1.71 4.83
N THR A 79 -5.81 0.84 5.56
CA THR A 79 -5.14 1.22 6.81
C THR A 79 -3.66 0.89 6.77
N LEU A 80 -2.88 1.65 7.54
CA LEU A 80 -1.46 1.38 7.78
C LEU A 80 -1.24 1.03 9.26
N PHE A 81 -0.55 -0.06 9.54
CA PHE A 81 -0.18 -0.41 10.90
C PHE A 81 0.81 0.60 11.47
N MET A 82 0.51 1.11 12.67
CA MET A 82 1.32 2.04 13.41
C MET A 82 1.73 1.44 14.74
N PRO A 83 3.00 0.98 14.89
CA PRO A 83 3.51 0.42 16.13
C PRO A 83 3.53 1.47 17.25
N GLY A 84 3.05 1.12 18.44
CA GLY A 84 3.06 2.01 19.60
C GLY A 84 4.45 2.45 20.02
N CYS A 85 5.48 1.63 19.80
CA CYS A 85 6.87 1.97 20.10
C CYS A 85 7.45 3.12 19.23
N TRP A 86 6.77 3.51 18.16
CA TRP A 86 7.13 4.65 17.31
C TRP A 86 6.35 5.92 17.70
N LEU A 87 5.42 5.79 18.61
CA LEU A 87 4.66 6.89 19.19
C LEU A 87 5.24 7.29 20.55
N LYS A 88 4.92 8.48 20.99
CA LYS A 88 5.27 8.98 22.33
C LYS A 88 4.07 9.62 23.01
N GLU A 89 4.02 9.58 24.32
CA GLU A 89 3.09 10.38 25.09
C GLU A 89 3.40 11.86 24.84
N GLY A 90 2.38 12.69 24.76
CA GLY A 90 2.48 14.05 24.35
C GLY A 90 2.40 14.25 22.83
N GLU A 91 3.16 15.17 22.31
CA GLU A 91 3.07 15.59 20.92
C GLU A 91 3.80 14.63 19.97
N ASN A 92 3.11 14.23 18.91
CA ASN A 92 3.61 13.44 17.79
C ASN A 92 3.39 14.23 16.50
N GLU A 93 4.26 14.02 15.51
CA GLU A 93 4.15 14.62 14.19
C GLU A 93 3.71 13.57 13.16
N ILE A 94 2.88 13.98 12.22
CA ILE A 94 2.54 13.20 11.04
C ILE A 94 2.71 14.04 9.77
N ILE A 95 3.35 13.45 8.77
CA ILE A 95 3.50 14.03 7.43
C ILE A 95 2.91 13.04 6.43
N VAL A 96 2.11 13.55 5.50
CA VAL A 96 1.50 12.78 4.41
C VAL A 96 1.89 13.42 3.08
N LEU A 97 2.45 12.64 2.16
CA LEU A 97 2.48 12.97 0.75
C LEU A 97 1.25 12.38 0.09
N ASP A 98 0.43 13.21 -0.54
CA ASP A 98 -0.68 12.72 -1.37
C ASP A 98 -0.49 13.18 -2.82
N LEU A 99 -0.55 12.23 -3.75
CA LEU A 99 -0.34 12.45 -5.19
C LEU A 99 -1.62 12.86 -5.92
N LYS A 100 -2.80 12.55 -5.35
CA LYS A 100 -4.12 12.75 -5.99
C LYS A 100 -4.99 13.80 -5.29
N GLY A 101 -4.77 13.97 -4.00
CA GLY A 101 -5.56 14.81 -3.12
C GLY A 101 -6.58 14.02 -2.31
N PRO A 102 -6.72 14.35 -1.02
CA PRO A 102 -7.68 13.70 -0.15
C PRO A 102 -9.10 14.23 -0.39
N GLU A 103 -10.10 13.37 -0.25
CA GLU A 103 -11.50 13.82 -0.11
C GLU A 103 -11.67 14.61 1.18
N LYS A 104 -11.00 14.16 2.23
CA LYS A 104 -10.92 14.82 3.51
C LYS A 104 -9.53 14.59 4.11
N ALA A 105 -8.80 15.66 4.36
CA ALA A 105 -7.48 15.61 4.99
C ALA A 105 -7.62 15.31 6.51
N SER A 106 -8.00 14.09 6.85
CA SER A 106 -8.13 13.62 8.23
C SER A 106 -7.62 12.19 8.37
N ILE A 107 -7.03 11.89 9.52
CA ILE A 107 -6.54 10.56 9.89
C ILE A 107 -7.07 10.25 11.29
N ARG A 108 -7.45 9.02 11.51
CA ARG A 108 -7.83 8.49 12.83
C ARG A 108 -7.14 7.16 13.08
N GLY A 109 -6.90 6.85 14.33
CA GLY A 109 -6.42 5.54 14.76
C GLY A 109 -7.58 4.57 14.94
N LEU A 110 -7.45 3.36 14.41
CA LEU A 110 -8.42 2.28 14.54
C LEU A 110 -7.82 1.13 15.35
N LYS A 111 -8.68 0.41 16.08
CA LYS A 111 -8.30 -0.82 16.82
C LYS A 111 -8.15 -2.03 15.90
N LYS A 112 -8.81 -2.03 14.75
CA LYS A 112 -8.77 -3.10 13.75
C LYS A 112 -8.43 -2.52 12.38
N PRO A 113 -7.69 -3.26 11.54
CA PRO A 113 -7.41 -2.82 10.17
C PRO A 113 -8.65 -2.90 9.27
N ILE A 114 -8.57 -2.17 8.16
CA ILE A 114 -9.44 -2.32 7.00
C ILE A 114 -8.55 -2.87 5.89
N LEU A 115 -8.70 -4.15 5.53
CA LEU A 115 -7.82 -4.87 4.61
C LEU A 115 -8.50 -5.35 3.34
N ASP A 116 -9.82 -5.27 3.28
CA ASP A 116 -10.69 -5.91 2.30
C ASP A 116 -11.64 -4.94 1.58
N TRP A 117 -11.45 -3.64 1.75
CA TRP A 117 -12.32 -2.65 1.14
C TRP A 117 -11.74 -2.10 -0.16
N LEU A 118 -12.37 -2.45 -1.29
CA LEU A 118 -12.07 -1.91 -2.61
C LEU A 118 -12.95 -0.69 -2.91
N ARG A 119 -12.31 0.44 -3.23
CA ARG A 119 -12.96 1.60 -3.86
C ARG A 119 -12.80 1.51 -5.37
N ASN A 120 -13.82 1.89 -6.11
CA ASN A 120 -13.79 1.87 -7.58
C ASN A 120 -13.41 0.50 -8.16
N GLU A 121 -14.18 -0.53 -7.78
CA GLU A 121 -13.97 -1.91 -8.23
C GLU A 121 -13.76 -2.05 -9.74
N GLY A 122 -14.41 -1.22 -10.56
CA GLY A 122 -14.25 -1.22 -12.01
C GLY A 122 -12.87 -0.76 -12.51
N ALA A 123 -12.09 -0.05 -11.67
CA ALA A 123 -10.74 0.40 -11.98
C ALA A 123 -9.65 -0.41 -11.26
N SER A 124 -10.04 -1.32 -10.36
CA SER A 124 -9.13 -2.15 -9.60
C SER A 124 -8.67 -3.34 -10.42
N THR A 125 -7.39 -3.68 -10.32
CA THR A 125 -6.84 -4.94 -10.82
C THR A 125 -7.02 -6.10 -9.84
N HIS A 126 -7.53 -5.81 -8.63
CA HIS A 126 -7.84 -6.82 -7.64
C HIS A 126 -9.14 -7.53 -7.98
N ARG A 127 -9.19 -8.82 -7.72
CA ARG A 127 -10.42 -9.60 -7.87
C ARG A 127 -11.44 -9.20 -6.81
N LYS A 128 -12.71 -9.32 -7.17
CA LYS A 128 -13.80 -9.24 -6.21
C LYS A 128 -13.78 -10.46 -5.31
N GLU A 129 -14.25 -10.29 -4.08
CA GLU A 129 -14.45 -11.42 -3.19
C GLU A 129 -15.35 -12.49 -3.86
N GLY A 130 -14.92 -13.74 -3.82
CA GLY A 130 -15.60 -14.84 -4.48
C GLY A 130 -15.36 -14.95 -6.00
N GLU A 131 -14.64 -14.00 -6.63
CA GLU A 131 -14.28 -14.12 -8.04
C GLU A 131 -13.14 -15.13 -8.20
N GLN A 132 -13.40 -16.22 -8.89
CA GLN A 132 -12.39 -17.20 -9.24
C GLN A 132 -11.85 -16.93 -10.65
N LEU A 133 -10.56 -17.16 -10.86
CA LEU A 133 -9.98 -17.17 -12.18
C LEU A 133 -10.48 -18.43 -12.91
N ASP A 134 -11.10 -18.26 -14.05
CA ASP A 134 -11.46 -19.41 -14.90
C ASP A 134 -10.22 -19.94 -15.60
N LEU A 135 -9.64 -20.99 -15.04
CA LEU A 135 -8.47 -21.69 -15.58
C LEU A 135 -8.87 -22.92 -16.42
N SER A 136 -10.16 -23.15 -16.67
CA SER A 136 -10.64 -24.35 -17.36
C SER A 136 -10.07 -24.56 -18.76
N ARG A 137 -9.56 -23.49 -19.38
CA ARG A 137 -8.94 -23.51 -20.71
C ARG A 137 -7.41 -23.50 -20.68
N GLU A 138 -6.83 -23.42 -19.49
CA GLU A 138 -5.38 -23.34 -19.31
C GLU A 138 -4.80 -24.72 -19.01
N THR A 139 -3.59 -24.96 -19.46
CA THR A 139 -2.88 -26.20 -19.15
C THR A 139 -1.88 -25.90 -18.03
N PRO A 140 -1.97 -26.59 -16.88
CA PRO A 140 -1.01 -26.42 -15.80
C PRO A 140 0.43 -26.68 -16.28
N VAL A 141 1.37 -25.90 -15.77
CA VAL A 141 2.82 -26.10 -16.03
C VAL A 141 3.45 -27.04 -15.02
N ALA A 142 2.80 -27.24 -13.88
CA ALA A 142 3.15 -28.23 -12.87
C ALA A 142 1.93 -28.53 -12.00
N GLU A 143 1.81 -29.76 -11.53
CA GLU A 143 0.83 -30.20 -10.55
C GLU A 143 1.54 -30.91 -9.41
N GLY A 144 1.04 -30.77 -8.19
CA GLY A 144 1.60 -31.43 -7.03
C GLY A 144 0.68 -31.39 -5.84
N THR A 145 0.95 -32.23 -4.85
CA THR A 145 0.17 -32.28 -3.62
C THR A 145 1.06 -31.86 -2.46
N PHE A 146 0.64 -30.83 -1.73
CA PHE A 146 1.28 -30.47 -0.48
C PHE A 146 0.83 -31.41 0.63
N VAL A 147 1.80 -31.93 1.38
CA VAL A 147 1.50 -32.75 2.56
C VAL A 147 1.37 -31.87 3.78
N PRO A 148 0.48 -32.21 4.75
CA PRO A 148 0.37 -31.45 5.98
C PRO A 148 1.71 -31.40 6.74
N GLY A 149 2.11 -30.21 7.18
CA GLY A 149 3.35 -30.01 7.93
C GLY A 149 3.82 -28.56 7.88
N ASN A 150 4.83 -28.24 8.73
CA ASN A 150 5.38 -26.87 8.85
C ASN A 150 6.73 -26.70 8.13
N GLY A 151 7.04 -27.56 7.16
CA GLY A 151 8.28 -27.50 6.38
C GLY A 151 8.11 -26.84 5.02
N TRP A 152 9.25 -26.48 4.43
CA TRP A 152 9.29 -26.07 3.02
C TRP A 152 8.93 -27.25 2.14
N GLN A 153 8.11 -27.00 1.12
CA GLN A 153 7.75 -27.98 0.11
C GLN A 153 8.00 -27.37 -1.26
N GLU A 154 8.48 -28.16 -2.19
CA GLU A 154 8.89 -27.71 -3.51
C GLU A 154 8.09 -28.44 -4.57
N VAL A 155 7.61 -27.69 -5.56
CA VAL A 155 7.01 -28.22 -6.78
C VAL A 155 7.91 -27.80 -7.95
N CYS A 156 8.47 -28.78 -8.63
CA CYS A 156 9.32 -28.55 -9.79
C CYS A 156 8.47 -28.51 -11.05
N PHE A 157 8.80 -27.61 -11.97
CA PHE A 157 8.19 -27.60 -13.30
C PHE A 157 8.74 -28.74 -14.14
N ASP A 158 7.85 -29.47 -14.78
CA ASP A 158 8.23 -30.58 -15.67
C ASP A 158 8.90 -30.10 -16.95
N ARG A 159 8.76 -28.83 -17.29
CA ARG A 159 9.34 -28.16 -18.45
C ARG A 159 9.69 -26.72 -18.15
N GLN A 160 10.63 -26.20 -18.91
CA GLN A 160 10.92 -24.76 -18.84
C GLN A 160 9.69 -23.97 -19.29
N SER A 161 9.23 -23.08 -18.41
CA SER A 161 8.09 -22.20 -18.66
C SER A 161 8.51 -20.76 -18.47
N THR A 162 8.01 -19.88 -19.34
CA THR A 162 8.16 -18.45 -19.24
C THR A 162 6.80 -17.80 -19.21
N GLY A 163 6.60 -16.88 -18.29
CA GLY A 163 5.34 -16.17 -18.19
C GLY A 163 5.53 -14.83 -17.45
N ARG A 164 4.67 -13.90 -17.76
CA ARG A 164 4.62 -12.61 -17.08
C ARG A 164 4.01 -12.74 -15.68
N TYR A 165 3.11 -13.69 -15.52
CA TYR A 165 2.41 -14.00 -14.28
C TYR A 165 2.37 -15.50 -14.05
N PHE A 166 2.41 -15.89 -12.79
CA PHE A 166 2.18 -17.25 -12.34
C PHE A 166 0.96 -17.26 -11.41
N CYS A 167 0.09 -18.23 -11.60
CA CYS A 167 -1.06 -18.45 -10.73
C CYS A 167 -0.88 -19.79 -10.02
N LEU A 168 -1.05 -19.81 -8.70
CA LEU A 168 -1.16 -21.02 -7.90
C LEU A 168 -2.63 -21.22 -7.58
N GLU A 169 -3.20 -22.34 -8.02
CA GLU A 169 -4.55 -22.76 -7.69
C GLU A 169 -4.49 -23.89 -6.66
N ALA A 170 -5.18 -23.72 -5.55
CA ALA A 170 -5.36 -24.76 -4.56
C ALA A 170 -6.67 -25.48 -4.84
N LEU A 171 -6.59 -26.76 -5.16
CA LEU A 171 -7.74 -27.62 -5.33
C LEU A 171 -8.03 -28.29 -3.98
N SER A 172 -9.25 -28.15 -3.48
CA SER A 172 -9.74 -28.75 -2.23
C SER A 172 -10.23 -30.17 -2.41
#